data_31006ad3108a366785040439982c8012
#
_entry.id   31006ad3108a366785040439982c8012
#
_cell.length_a   1.000
_cell.length_b   1.000
_cell.length_c   1.000
_cell.angle_alpha   90.00
_cell.angle_beta   90.00
_cell.angle_gamma   90.00
#
_symmetry.space_group_name_H-M   'P 1'
#
loop_
_entity.id
_entity.type
_entity.pdbx_description
1 polymer ?
#
loop_
_entity_poly.entity_id
_entity_poly.type
_entity_poly.pdbx_seq_one_letter_code
_entity_poly.pdbx_strand_id
1 'polypeptide(L)' 'MLRIAVMVSGGGTNLQAIIDGVKDKTITNTQIAAVISNNANAYALTRAKENGIPAYCVSPK' A
#
# COMPACT_ATOMS: atom_id res chain seq x y z
N MET A 1 14.90 -9.29 -4.94
CA MET A 1 13.61 -8.98 -4.34
C MET A 1 12.81 -8.03 -5.21
N LEU A 2 11.56 -8.34 -5.45
CA LEU A 2 10.69 -7.50 -6.25
C LEU A 2 10.14 -6.35 -5.40
N ARG A 3 10.26 -5.14 -5.91
CA ARG A 3 9.74 -3.96 -5.23
C ARG A 3 8.55 -3.45 -6.02
N ILE A 4 7.41 -3.31 -5.36
CA ILE A 4 6.17 -2.93 -6.02
C ILE A 4 5.60 -1.64 -5.43
N ALA A 5 4.87 -0.91 -6.24
CA ALA A 5 4.06 0.21 -5.80
C ALA A 5 2.59 -0.20 -5.91
N VAL A 6 1.83 0.07 -4.87
CA VAL A 6 0.42 -0.31 -4.82
C VAL A 6 -0.44 0.93 -5.01
N MET A 7 -1.31 0.92 -5.99
CA MET A 7 -2.21 2.04 -6.25
C MET A 7 -3.59 1.71 -5.66
N VAL A 8 -4.13 2.63 -4.90
CA VAL A 8 -5.41 2.43 -4.22
C VAL A 8 -6.29 3.65 -4.42
N SER A 9 -7.59 3.45 -4.34
CA SER A 9 -8.54 4.56 -4.48
C SER A 9 -9.55 4.63 -3.35
N GLY A 10 -9.47 3.74 -2.37
CA GLY A 10 -10.48 3.68 -1.32
C GLY A 10 -9.90 3.24 0.01
N GLY A 11 -10.60 2.38 0.71
CA GLY A 11 -10.28 2.01 2.08
C GLY A 11 -9.07 1.12 2.27
N GLY A 12 -8.53 0.57 1.19
CA GLY A 12 -7.29 -0.20 1.29
C GLY A 12 -7.46 -1.66 1.68
N THR A 13 -8.63 -2.24 1.42
CA THR A 13 -8.85 -3.66 1.73
C THR A 13 -7.86 -4.53 0.95
N ASN A 14 -7.67 -4.23 -0.34
CA ASN A 14 -6.70 -4.95 -1.14
C ASN A 14 -5.28 -4.72 -0.65
N LEU A 15 -4.98 -3.50 -0.24
CA LEU A 15 -3.67 -3.18 0.32
C LEU A 15 -3.40 -3.99 1.57
N GLN A 16 -4.40 -4.08 2.46
CA GLN A 16 -4.22 -4.84 3.69
C GLN A 16 -3.93 -6.31 3.39
N ALA A 17 -4.61 -6.88 2.40
CA ALA A 17 -4.35 -8.26 2.01
C ALA A 17 -2.91 -8.44 1.51
N ILE A 18 -2.40 -7.47 0.74
CA ILE A 18 -1.04 -7.53 0.24
C ILE A 18 -0.04 -7.40 1.39
N ILE A 19 -0.29 -6.46 2.30
CA ILE A 19 0.58 -6.27 3.47
C ILE A 19 0.64 -7.55 4.29
N ASP A 20 -0.52 -8.14 4.56
CA ASP A 20 -0.58 -9.36 5.35
C ASP A 20 0.14 -10.51 4.64
N GLY A 21 -0.02 -10.61 3.32
CA GLY A 21 0.67 -11.64 2.55
C GLY A 21 2.17 -11.50 2.61
N VAL A 22 2.68 -10.28 2.57
CA VAL A 22 4.12 -10.04 2.67
C VAL A 22 4.62 -10.36 4.07
N LYS A 23 3.86 -9.98 5.10
CA LYS A 23 4.26 -10.21 6.49
C LYS A 23 4.30 -11.68 6.87
N ASP A 24 3.30 -12.46 6.44
CA ASP A 24 3.25 -13.87 6.80
C ASP A 24 3.92 -14.75 5.74
N LYS A 25 4.60 -14.11 4.78
CA LYS A 25 5.41 -14.77 3.76
C LYS A 25 4.60 -15.63 2.79
N THR A 26 3.32 -15.39 2.70
CA THR A 26 2.51 -15.98 1.63
C THR A 26 2.93 -15.40 0.29
N ILE A 27 3.25 -14.09 0.27
CA ILE A 27 3.86 -13.44 -0.88
C ILE A 27 5.34 -13.30 -0.57
N THR A 28 6.17 -14.07 -1.24
CA THR A 28 7.60 -14.10 -0.96
C THR A 28 8.37 -13.24 -1.95
N ASN A 29 9.57 -12.84 -1.53
CA ASN A 29 10.52 -12.15 -2.39
C ASN A 29 9.96 -10.83 -2.94
N THR A 30 9.07 -10.19 -2.18
CA THR A 30 8.37 -8.98 -2.60
C THR A 30 8.39 -7.96 -1.49
N GLN A 31 8.61 -6.71 -1.84
CA GLN A 31 8.57 -5.59 -0.91
C GLN A 31 7.67 -4.50 -1.46
N ILE A 32 6.80 -3.97 -0.61
CA ILE A 32 5.97 -2.83 -0.99
C ILE A 32 6.82 -1.58 -0.83
N ALA A 33 7.19 -0.98 -1.95
CA ALA A 33 8.06 0.19 -1.94
C ALA A 33 7.28 1.47 -1.64
N ALA A 34 6.01 1.53 -2.06
CA ALA A 34 5.19 2.72 -1.85
C ALA A 34 3.73 2.38 -2.04
N VAL A 35 2.87 3.19 -1.42
CA VAL A 35 1.42 3.14 -1.65
C VAL A 35 1.01 4.49 -2.21
N ILE A 36 0.26 4.50 -3.29
CA ILE A 36 -0.16 5.71 -3.98
C ILE A 36 -1.69 5.73 -4.04
N SER A 37 -2.28 6.84 -3.63
CA SER A 37 -3.72 7.01 -3.67
C SER A 37 -4.07 8.30 -4.41
N ASN A 38 -5.21 8.30 -5.09
CA ASN A 38 -5.75 9.53 -5.68
C ASN A 38 -6.65 10.28 -4.71
N ASN A 39 -6.77 9.83 -3.48
CA ASN A 39 -7.62 10.44 -2.46
C ASN A 39 -6.82 10.60 -1.18
N ALA A 40 -6.62 11.87 -0.78
CA ALA A 40 -5.82 12.17 0.42
C ALA A 40 -6.45 11.61 1.69
N ASN A 41 -7.76 11.36 1.68
CA ASN A 41 -8.46 10.82 2.84
C ASN A 41 -8.59 9.30 2.80
N ALA A 42 -7.94 8.66 1.86
CA ALA A 42 -8.02 7.19 1.77
C ALA A 42 -7.41 6.55 3.00
N TYR A 43 -8.14 5.64 3.61
CA TYR A 43 -7.66 4.94 4.78
C TYR A 43 -6.43 4.08 4.46
N ALA A 44 -6.27 3.72 3.18
CA ALA A 44 -5.11 2.97 2.72
C ALA A 44 -3.80 3.69 3.02
N LEU A 45 -3.79 5.03 2.95
CA LEU A 45 -2.59 5.79 3.28
C LEU A 45 -2.24 5.65 4.76
N THR A 46 -3.25 5.65 5.63
CA THR A 46 -3.04 5.42 7.05
C THR A 46 -2.49 4.02 7.30
N ARG A 47 -3.07 3.03 6.65
CA ARG A 47 -2.60 1.64 6.78
C ARG A 47 -1.13 1.52 6.38
N ALA A 48 -0.75 2.18 5.29
CA ALA A 48 0.63 2.14 4.83
C ALA A 48 1.55 2.75 5.87
N LYS A 49 1.21 3.91 6.40
CA LYS A 49 2.02 4.57 7.42
C LYS A 49 2.18 3.73 8.67
N GLU A 50 1.10 3.08 9.10
CA GLU A 50 1.15 2.23 10.28
C GLU A 50 2.06 1.03 10.09
N ASN A 51 2.30 0.64 8.85
CA ASN A 51 3.17 -0.48 8.53
C ASN A 51 4.56 -0.04 8.06
N GLY A 52 4.88 1.23 8.22
CA GLY A 52 6.20 1.74 7.84
C GLY A 52 6.42 1.84 6.35
N ILE A 53 5.36 1.94 5.57
CA ILE A 53 5.43 2.01 4.11
C ILE A 53 5.20 3.45 3.67
N PRO A 54 6.06 4.00 2.79
CA PRO A 54 5.83 5.35 2.27
C PRO A 54 4.47 5.44 1.57
N ALA A 55 3.74 6.49 1.87
CA ALA A 55 2.41 6.70 1.30
C ALA A 55 2.36 8.06 0.62
N TYR A 56 1.82 8.10 -0.58
CA TYR A 56 1.73 9.30 -1.39
C TYR A 56 0.31 9.51 -1.87
N CYS A 57 -0.10 10.78 -1.93
CA CYS A 57 -1.37 11.16 -2.51
C CYS A 57 -1.09 11.90 -3.82
N VAL A 58 -1.62 11.39 -4.93
CA VAL A 58 -1.49 12.01 -6.24
C VAL A 58 -2.89 12.34 -6.73
N SER A 59 -3.22 13.62 -6.74
CA SER A 59 -4.53 14.05 -7.21
C SER A 59 -4.61 13.96 -8.73
N PRO A 60 -5.64 13.35 -9.27
CA PRO A 60 -5.89 13.44 -10.70
C PRO A 60 -6.34 14.84 -11.03
N LYS A 61 -5.83 15.35 -12.08
CA LYS A 61 -6.18 16.71 -12.42
C LYS A 61 -6.41 16.84 -13.89
#